data_f288f0dc4a6fd2d627916c89b50e6931
#
_entry.id   f288f0dc4a6fd2d627916c89b50e6931
#
_cell.length_a   1.000
_cell.length_b   1.000
_cell.length_c   1.000
_cell.angle_alpha   90.00
_cell.angle_beta   90.00
_cell.angle_gamma   90.00
#
_symmetry.space_group_name_H-M   'P 1'
#
loop_
_entity.id
_entity.type
_entity.pdbx_description
1 polymer ?
#
loop_
_entity_poly.entity_id
_entity_poly.type
_entity_poly.pdbx_seq_one_letter_code
_entity_poly.pdbx_strand_id
1 'polypeptide(L)'
;YFCDPLQHRFNEDIRDITLSHREGVSDDEAAEHIRQHIPQHDVLLAGFPCQPFSLAGVSKKNALGRAHGFACETQGTLFFDVVRIIDARRPALFVLENVKNLKSHDQGNTFRIIMQTLDELGYDVADAADNGPDDPKIIDGQHFLPQHRERIVLVGFRRDLNLKTDFTLRNIARCYPPRRPTLAELLEPVVEAKYILTPVLWKYLYRYAKKHQARGNGFGYGMVYPDNPESVARTLSARYYKDGAEILIDRGWDMAKGEVNFDDAGNQQHRPRRLTPRECARLMGFEAPQTYQFRIPVSDTQAYRQFGNSVVVPVFAAVAKLLEPKIHQAVTLRQRETVDGGRSR
;
A
#
# COMPACT_ATOMS: atom_id res chain seq x y z
N TYR A 1 -9.42 -13.89 -12.24
CA TYR A 1 -9.00 -13.03 -13.37
C TYR A 1 -7.60 -13.40 -13.89
N PHE A 2 -6.76 -14.06 -13.11
CA PHE A 2 -5.44 -14.55 -13.48
C PHE A 2 -5.48 -16.07 -13.33
N CYS A 3 -6.14 -16.74 -14.24
CA CYS A 3 -6.56 -18.13 -14.04
C CYS A 3 -5.81 -19.13 -14.91
N ASP A 4 -4.67 -18.74 -15.47
CA ASP A 4 -3.81 -19.74 -16.10
C ASP A 4 -2.75 -20.20 -15.09
N PRO A 5 -2.95 -21.36 -14.42
CA PRO A 5 -1.98 -21.90 -13.46
C PRO A 5 -0.62 -22.21 -14.10
N LEU A 6 -0.55 -22.30 -15.42
CA LEU A 6 0.68 -22.54 -16.16
C LEU A 6 1.51 -21.26 -16.34
N GLN A 7 0.85 -20.09 -16.27
CA GLN A 7 1.51 -18.79 -16.44
C GLN A 7 1.74 -18.06 -15.12
N HIS A 8 1.00 -18.41 -14.05
CA HIS A 8 1.07 -17.72 -12.77
C HIS A 8 1.49 -18.67 -11.65
N ARG A 9 2.55 -18.32 -10.95
CA ARG A 9 2.96 -19.00 -9.72
C ARG A 9 2.41 -18.24 -8.53
N PHE A 10 1.72 -18.96 -7.64
CA PHE A 10 1.22 -18.43 -6.38
C PHE A 10 1.96 -19.08 -5.22
N ASN A 11 2.47 -18.26 -4.30
CA ASN A 11 3.09 -18.69 -3.06
C ASN A 11 2.38 -17.99 -1.89
N GLU A 12 2.04 -18.72 -0.86
CA GLU A 12 1.30 -18.19 0.30
C GLU A 12 2.19 -17.35 1.21
N ASP A 13 3.44 -17.77 1.39
CA ASP A 13 4.42 -17.11 2.26
C ASP A 13 5.73 -16.86 1.51
N ILE A 14 6.15 -15.60 1.45
CA ILE A 14 7.42 -15.20 0.83
C ILE A 14 8.61 -15.91 1.50
N ARG A 15 8.52 -16.23 2.79
CA ARG A 15 9.60 -16.89 3.55
C ARG A 15 9.86 -18.32 3.07
N ASP A 16 8.87 -18.99 2.49
CA ASP A 16 9.07 -20.32 1.87
C ASP A 16 9.94 -20.22 0.62
N ILE A 17 9.92 -19.08 -0.06
CA ILE A 17 10.74 -18.81 -1.24
C ILE A 17 12.12 -18.31 -0.85
N THR A 18 12.23 -17.47 0.15
CA THR A 18 13.49 -16.86 0.59
C THR A 18 14.24 -17.72 1.61
N LEU A 19 13.59 -18.74 2.13
CA LEU A 19 14.07 -19.64 3.20
C LEU A 19 14.52 -18.89 4.48
N SER A 20 14.01 -17.67 4.68
CA SER A 20 14.44 -16.80 5.77
C SER A 20 14.08 -17.29 7.17
N HIS A 21 13.12 -18.21 7.27
CA HIS A 21 12.68 -18.82 8.52
C HIS A 21 13.45 -20.12 8.86
N ARG A 22 14.34 -20.58 7.96
CA ARG A 22 15.11 -21.83 8.15
C ARG A 22 16.50 -21.53 8.69
N GLU A 23 16.87 -22.18 9.76
CA GLU A 23 18.22 -22.11 10.32
C GLU A 23 19.21 -22.89 9.46
N GLY A 24 20.46 -22.42 9.38
CA GLY A 24 21.55 -23.09 8.70
C GLY A 24 21.58 -23.00 7.18
N VAL A 25 20.61 -22.29 6.57
CA VAL A 25 20.61 -22.03 5.13
C VAL A 25 21.58 -20.89 4.80
N SER A 26 22.53 -21.16 3.90
CA SER A 26 23.45 -20.12 3.40
C SER A 26 22.76 -19.14 2.47
N ASP A 27 23.37 -17.96 2.30
CA ASP A 27 22.84 -16.95 1.36
C ASP A 27 22.86 -17.48 -0.09
N ASP A 28 23.84 -18.29 -0.46
CA ASP A 28 23.93 -18.91 -1.80
C ASP A 28 22.81 -19.92 -2.05
N GLU A 29 22.51 -20.78 -1.07
CA GLU A 29 21.39 -21.72 -1.14
C GLU A 29 20.05 -20.98 -1.24
N ALA A 30 19.85 -19.94 -0.44
CA ALA A 30 18.65 -19.13 -0.50
C ALA A 30 18.51 -18.43 -1.86
N ALA A 31 19.59 -17.87 -2.40
CA ALA A 31 19.60 -17.22 -3.70
C ALA A 31 19.30 -18.21 -4.84
N GLU A 32 19.87 -19.42 -4.79
CA GLU A 32 19.60 -20.47 -5.77
C GLU A 32 18.14 -20.94 -5.70
N HIS A 33 17.62 -21.14 -4.48
CA HIS A 33 16.20 -21.49 -4.29
C HIS A 33 15.26 -20.40 -4.82
N ILE A 34 15.58 -19.12 -4.60
CA ILE A 34 14.83 -18.00 -5.18
C ILE A 34 14.88 -18.07 -6.70
N ARG A 35 16.04 -18.30 -7.31
CA ARG A 35 16.18 -18.41 -8.77
C ARG A 35 15.38 -19.56 -9.38
N GLN A 36 15.21 -20.64 -8.67
CA GLN A 36 14.39 -21.78 -9.13
C GLN A 36 12.89 -21.49 -9.04
N HIS A 37 12.44 -20.71 -8.05
CA HIS A 37 11.02 -20.49 -7.78
C HIS A 37 10.47 -19.18 -8.34
N ILE A 38 11.28 -18.12 -8.44
CA ILE A 38 10.89 -16.86 -9.03
C ILE A 38 11.51 -16.73 -10.43
N PRO A 39 10.73 -16.60 -11.51
CA PRO A 39 11.27 -16.41 -12.85
C PRO A 39 12.02 -15.09 -12.98
N GLN A 40 12.89 -14.98 -13.98
CA GLN A 40 13.54 -13.72 -14.32
C GLN A 40 12.49 -12.69 -14.71
N HIS A 41 12.62 -11.47 -14.18
CA HIS A 41 11.69 -10.38 -14.41
C HIS A 41 12.43 -9.04 -14.43
N ASP A 42 11.87 -8.06 -15.13
CA ASP A 42 12.43 -6.72 -15.23
C ASP A 42 11.89 -5.78 -14.14
N VAL A 43 10.69 -6.05 -13.64
CA VAL A 43 9.99 -5.20 -12.67
C VAL A 43 9.58 -6.02 -11.46
N LEU A 44 9.96 -5.58 -10.27
CA LEU A 44 9.47 -6.12 -9.00
C LEU A 44 8.51 -5.14 -8.33
N LEU A 45 7.32 -5.60 -7.97
CA LEU A 45 6.36 -4.84 -7.17
C LEU A 45 6.21 -5.49 -5.81
N ALA A 46 6.36 -4.72 -4.72
CA ALA A 46 6.18 -5.25 -3.38
C ALA A 46 5.60 -4.23 -2.40
N GLY A 47 4.60 -4.65 -1.62
CA GLY A 47 4.19 -3.99 -0.39
C GLY A 47 4.63 -4.84 0.81
N PHE A 48 5.23 -4.24 1.81
CA PHE A 48 5.68 -4.93 3.01
C PHE A 48 5.20 -4.22 4.28
N PRO A 49 4.98 -4.92 5.40
CA PRO A 49 4.52 -4.31 6.64
C PRO A 49 5.59 -3.41 7.26
N CYS A 50 5.16 -2.30 7.88
CA CYS A 50 6.04 -1.45 8.69
C CYS A 50 6.31 -2.15 10.02
N GLN A 51 7.42 -2.88 10.11
CA GLN A 51 7.89 -3.55 11.31
C GLN A 51 9.21 -2.94 11.77
N PRO A 52 9.46 -2.81 13.09
CA PRO A 52 10.72 -2.31 13.59
C PRO A 52 11.86 -3.28 13.24
N PHE A 53 12.97 -2.73 12.79
CA PHE A 53 14.20 -3.50 12.60
C PHE A 53 14.97 -3.58 13.92
N SER A 54 15.42 -4.75 14.32
CA SER A 54 16.35 -4.82 15.44
C SER A 54 17.72 -4.31 14.98
N LEU A 55 18.19 -3.21 15.57
CA LEU A 55 19.48 -2.58 15.25
C LEU A 55 20.69 -3.47 15.57
N ALA A 56 20.53 -4.48 16.41
CA ALA A 56 21.61 -5.37 16.83
C ALA A 56 22.27 -6.12 15.66
N GLY A 57 21.51 -6.42 14.61
CA GLY A 57 22.03 -7.14 13.45
C GLY A 57 22.74 -6.27 12.40
N VAL A 58 22.36 -4.99 12.26
CA VAL A 58 22.95 -4.08 11.27
C VAL A 58 24.33 -3.59 11.71
N SER A 59 24.51 -3.29 13.01
CA SER A 59 25.78 -2.81 13.55
C SER A 59 26.92 -3.84 13.51
N LYS A 60 26.64 -5.13 13.59
CA LYS A 60 27.64 -6.19 13.56
C LYS A 60 28.31 -6.39 12.19
N LYS A 61 27.61 -6.10 11.09
CA LYS A 61 28.15 -6.21 9.72
C LYS A 61 29.19 -5.17 9.40
N ASN A 62 28.96 -3.92 9.81
CA ASN A 62 29.90 -2.82 9.57
C ASN A 62 31.22 -3.02 10.33
N ALA A 63 31.20 -3.77 11.45
CA ALA A 63 32.40 -4.05 12.26
C ALA A 63 33.26 -5.21 11.72
N LEU A 64 32.74 -6.09 10.87
CA LEU A 64 33.40 -7.32 10.42
C LEU A 64 33.91 -7.29 8.97
N GLY A 65 33.74 -6.17 8.22
CA GLY A 65 34.35 -5.99 6.89
C GLY A 65 33.99 -7.05 5.84
N ARG A 66 32.92 -7.82 6.04
CA ARG A 66 32.50 -8.87 5.10
C ARG A 66 31.61 -8.28 4.00
N ALA A 67 32.17 -8.21 2.79
CA ALA A 67 31.41 -8.04 1.58
C ALA A 67 30.45 -9.24 1.38
N HIS A 68 29.18 -8.93 1.08
CA HIS A 68 28.16 -9.85 0.58
C HIS A 68 27.77 -11.06 1.49
N GLY A 69 26.79 -10.85 2.31
CA GLY A 69 26.06 -11.90 3.00
C GLY A 69 24.92 -11.29 3.85
N PHE A 70 23.67 -11.56 3.49
CA PHE A 70 22.49 -11.11 4.23
C PHE A 70 22.11 -12.04 5.39
N ALA A 71 22.97 -13.03 5.72
CA ALA A 71 22.83 -13.92 6.87
C ALA A 71 23.05 -13.15 8.18
N CYS A 72 22.12 -12.27 8.54
CA CYS A 72 22.18 -11.56 9.79
C CYS A 72 20.93 -11.80 10.62
N GLU A 73 21.08 -11.85 11.94
CA GLU A 73 20.06 -11.96 12.99
C GLU A 73 18.95 -10.90 12.96
N THR A 74 18.86 -10.05 11.92
CA THR A 74 17.70 -9.25 11.54
C THR A 74 16.61 -10.10 10.88
N GLN A 75 16.71 -11.43 11.01
CA GLN A 75 15.67 -12.35 10.62
C GLN A 75 14.35 -11.93 11.27
N GLY A 76 13.36 -11.60 10.45
CA GLY A 76 12.01 -11.37 10.92
C GLY A 76 11.24 -10.21 10.30
N THR A 77 11.83 -9.41 9.41
CA THR A 77 11.06 -8.41 8.69
C THR A 77 10.96 -8.77 7.21
N LEU A 78 9.73 -8.80 6.68
CA LEU A 78 9.45 -9.13 5.28
C LEU A 78 10.14 -8.19 4.28
N PHE A 79 10.64 -7.03 4.71
CA PHE A 79 11.51 -6.19 3.88
C PHE A 79 12.78 -6.92 3.44
N PHE A 80 13.44 -7.67 4.34
CA PHE A 80 14.66 -8.41 3.98
C PHE A 80 14.38 -9.61 3.08
N ASP A 81 13.16 -10.16 3.12
CA ASP A 81 12.74 -11.15 2.11
C ASP A 81 12.65 -10.53 0.72
N VAL A 82 12.09 -9.32 0.61
CA VAL A 82 12.09 -8.55 -0.64
C VAL A 82 13.52 -8.25 -1.10
N VAL A 83 14.41 -7.84 -0.19
CA VAL A 83 15.84 -7.60 -0.45
C VAL A 83 16.54 -8.85 -1.03
N ARG A 84 16.32 -10.04 -0.45
CA ARG A 84 16.86 -11.29 -0.97
C ARG A 84 16.40 -11.59 -2.40
N ILE A 85 15.13 -11.31 -2.71
CA ILE A 85 14.62 -11.48 -4.06
C ILE A 85 15.26 -10.48 -5.02
N ILE A 86 15.40 -9.21 -4.63
CA ILE A 86 16.08 -8.18 -5.43
C ILE A 86 17.53 -8.60 -5.72
N ASP A 87 18.23 -9.07 -4.71
CA ASP A 87 19.63 -9.50 -4.86
C ASP A 87 19.77 -10.72 -5.78
N ALA A 88 18.97 -11.75 -5.56
CA ALA A 88 19.02 -12.99 -6.34
C ALA A 88 18.57 -12.81 -7.80
N ARG A 89 17.58 -11.93 -8.08
CA ARG A 89 16.96 -11.76 -9.39
C ARG A 89 17.38 -10.51 -10.14
N ARG A 90 17.93 -9.52 -9.45
CA ARG A 90 18.48 -8.30 -10.06
C ARG A 90 17.50 -7.64 -11.07
N PRO A 91 16.23 -7.39 -10.70
CA PRO A 91 15.28 -6.74 -11.60
C PRO A 91 15.84 -5.39 -12.09
N ALA A 92 15.46 -4.97 -13.29
CA ALA A 92 15.90 -3.67 -13.84
C ALA A 92 15.37 -2.50 -12.99
N LEU A 93 14.17 -2.64 -12.44
CA LEU A 93 13.57 -1.68 -11.53
C LEU A 93 12.61 -2.36 -10.52
N PHE A 94 12.36 -1.67 -9.42
CA PHE A 94 11.34 -2.08 -8.47
C PHE A 94 10.44 -0.92 -8.06
N VAL A 95 9.25 -1.25 -7.58
CA VAL A 95 8.33 -0.34 -6.90
C VAL A 95 7.96 -0.94 -5.54
N LEU A 96 8.38 -0.29 -4.46
CA LEU A 96 8.07 -0.72 -3.10
C LEU A 96 7.05 0.23 -2.47
N GLU A 97 6.06 -0.31 -1.78
CA GLU A 97 5.01 0.46 -1.10
C GLU A 97 5.04 0.26 0.41
N ASN A 98 4.76 1.33 1.14
CA ASN A 98 4.52 1.27 2.57
C ASN A 98 3.64 2.45 3.04
N VAL A 99 3.31 2.47 4.32
CA VAL A 99 2.63 3.62 4.95
C VAL A 99 3.57 4.82 5.05
N LYS A 100 3.03 6.05 4.95
CA LYS A 100 3.81 7.31 5.08
C LYS A 100 4.68 7.34 6.35
N ASN A 101 4.15 6.80 7.45
CA ASN A 101 4.85 6.81 8.75
C ASN A 101 6.15 5.98 8.76
N LEU A 102 6.44 5.20 7.71
CA LEU A 102 7.73 4.52 7.55
C LEU A 102 8.91 5.51 7.67
N LYS A 103 8.76 6.74 7.16
CA LYS A 103 9.81 7.78 7.22
C LYS A 103 10.17 8.21 8.65
N SER A 104 9.19 8.25 9.53
CA SER A 104 9.37 8.66 10.94
C SER A 104 9.49 7.49 11.90
N HIS A 105 9.28 6.26 11.41
CA HIS A 105 9.33 5.06 12.23
C HIS A 105 10.72 4.89 12.87
N ASP A 106 10.74 4.60 14.18
CA ASP A 106 11.98 4.48 14.96
C ASP A 106 12.91 5.70 14.76
N GLN A 107 12.36 6.91 14.90
CA GLN A 107 13.08 8.18 14.72
C GLN A 107 13.77 8.30 13.36
N GLY A 108 13.22 7.65 12.32
CA GLY A 108 13.75 7.63 10.95
C GLY A 108 14.80 6.54 10.69
N ASN A 109 15.22 5.77 11.70
CA ASN A 109 16.23 4.72 11.53
C ASN A 109 15.75 3.64 10.55
N THR A 110 14.49 3.22 10.63
CA THR A 110 13.92 2.21 9.73
C THR A 110 14.07 2.65 8.27
N PHE A 111 13.67 3.88 7.95
CA PHE A 111 13.76 4.40 6.59
C PHE A 111 15.21 4.54 6.11
N ARG A 112 16.11 5.02 6.98
CA ARG A 112 17.53 5.11 6.68
C ARG A 112 18.14 3.75 6.35
N ILE A 113 17.82 2.69 7.10
CA ILE A 113 18.29 1.33 6.83
C ILE A 113 17.78 0.83 5.48
N ILE A 114 16.50 1.05 5.16
CA ILE A 114 15.92 0.68 3.86
C ILE A 114 16.70 1.35 2.73
N MET A 115 16.87 2.67 2.78
CA MET A 115 17.56 3.42 1.74
C MET A 115 19.02 2.98 1.56
N GLN A 116 19.72 2.77 2.68
CA GLN A 116 21.09 2.29 2.66
C GLN A 116 21.19 0.87 2.07
N THR A 117 20.30 -0.04 2.46
CA THR A 117 20.28 -1.42 1.92
C THR A 117 20.04 -1.43 0.41
N LEU A 118 19.12 -0.60 -0.08
CA LEU A 118 18.84 -0.50 -1.52
C LEU A 118 20.02 0.11 -2.30
N ASP A 119 20.73 1.07 -1.72
CA ASP A 119 21.95 1.64 -2.29
C ASP A 119 23.09 0.60 -2.34
N GLU A 120 23.31 -0.16 -1.27
CA GLU A 120 24.30 -1.24 -1.19
C GLU A 120 24.01 -2.37 -2.21
N LEU A 121 22.75 -2.62 -2.53
CA LEU A 121 22.32 -3.53 -3.60
C LEU A 121 22.61 -2.97 -5.01
N GLY A 122 23.05 -1.72 -5.14
CA GLY A 122 23.35 -1.08 -6.40
C GLY A 122 22.10 -0.54 -7.12
N TYR A 123 21.13 -0.06 -6.37
CA TYR A 123 19.94 0.59 -6.90
C TYR A 123 19.89 2.08 -6.54
N ASP A 124 19.57 2.90 -7.54
CA ASP A 124 19.30 4.32 -7.35
C ASP A 124 17.81 4.55 -7.15
N VAL A 125 17.42 4.99 -5.95
CA VAL A 125 16.02 5.32 -5.65
C VAL A 125 15.70 6.72 -6.21
N ALA A 126 14.56 6.83 -6.89
CA ALA A 126 14.06 8.11 -7.39
C ALA A 126 13.75 9.07 -6.23
N ASP A 127 14.01 10.35 -6.45
CA ASP A 127 13.72 11.42 -5.49
C ASP A 127 14.31 11.16 -4.08
N ALA A 128 15.44 10.43 -3.99
CA ALA A 128 16.03 10.01 -2.71
C ALA A 128 16.44 11.21 -1.83
N ALA A 129 16.86 12.31 -2.43
CA ALA A 129 17.27 13.52 -1.72
C ALA A 129 16.08 14.34 -1.17
N ASP A 130 14.86 14.13 -1.68
CA ASP A 130 13.67 14.86 -1.26
C ASP A 130 13.13 14.30 0.05
N ASN A 131 13.19 15.09 1.13
CA ASN A 131 12.75 14.69 2.46
C ASN A 131 11.81 15.70 3.14
N GLY A 132 11.46 16.79 2.44
CA GLY A 132 10.59 17.86 2.92
C GLY A 132 9.10 17.49 2.98
N PRO A 133 8.25 18.46 3.28
CA PRO A 133 6.80 18.24 3.33
C PRO A 133 6.22 17.85 1.97
N ASP A 134 6.81 18.32 0.87
CA ASP A 134 6.40 18.02 -0.51
C ASP A 134 7.23 16.88 -1.12
N ASP A 135 7.56 15.87 -0.31
CA ASP A 135 8.31 14.69 -0.76
C ASP A 135 7.52 13.92 -1.82
N PRO A 136 8.00 13.85 -3.08
CA PRO A 136 7.28 13.21 -4.18
C PRO A 136 7.07 11.70 -3.99
N LYS A 137 7.81 11.08 -3.09
CA LYS A 137 7.61 9.68 -2.71
C LYS A 137 6.33 9.46 -1.89
N ILE A 138 5.76 10.52 -1.29
CA ILE A 138 4.49 10.45 -0.55
C ILE A 138 3.36 10.79 -1.51
N ILE A 139 2.57 9.79 -1.84
CA ILE A 139 1.45 9.93 -2.79
C ILE A 139 0.14 9.75 -2.01
N ASP A 140 -0.75 10.72 -2.14
CA ASP A 140 -2.08 10.65 -1.54
C ASP A 140 -3.12 10.19 -2.57
N GLY A 141 -3.88 9.16 -2.21
CA GLY A 141 -4.98 8.64 -3.00
C GLY A 141 -6.10 9.65 -3.26
N GLN A 142 -6.21 10.71 -2.44
CA GLN A 142 -7.26 11.74 -2.58
C GLN A 142 -7.21 12.49 -3.91
N HIS A 143 -6.08 12.49 -4.61
CA HIS A 143 -5.97 13.06 -5.96
C HIS A 143 -6.69 12.23 -7.02
N PHE A 144 -7.00 10.97 -6.73
CA PHE A 144 -7.63 10.03 -7.65
C PHE A 144 -9.04 9.63 -7.23
N LEU A 145 -9.25 9.40 -5.93
CA LEU A 145 -10.50 8.92 -5.34
C LEU A 145 -10.81 9.70 -4.06
N PRO A 146 -12.06 9.77 -3.60
CA PRO A 146 -12.45 10.56 -2.43
C PRO A 146 -12.02 9.90 -1.11
N GLN A 147 -10.72 9.55 -1.01
CA GLN A 147 -10.12 8.96 0.19
C GLN A 147 -8.73 9.54 0.44
N HIS A 148 -8.53 10.11 1.60
CA HIS A 148 -7.20 10.47 2.09
C HIS A 148 -6.45 9.21 2.52
N ARG A 149 -5.48 8.79 1.67
CA ARG A 149 -4.65 7.60 1.89
C ARG A 149 -3.23 7.87 1.38
N GLU A 150 -2.40 8.38 2.27
CA GLU A 150 -0.99 8.64 1.95
C GLU A 150 -0.17 7.34 2.04
N ARG A 151 0.63 7.11 1.00
CA ARG A 151 1.57 6.00 0.92
C ARG A 151 2.93 6.49 0.46
N ILE A 152 3.98 5.91 1.02
CA ILE A 152 5.32 6.09 0.47
C ILE A 152 5.53 5.06 -0.65
N VAL A 153 5.99 5.54 -1.79
CA VAL A 153 6.32 4.73 -2.96
C VAL A 153 7.80 4.94 -3.27
N LEU A 154 8.58 3.87 -3.21
CA LEU A 154 10.00 3.87 -3.54
C LEU A 154 10.17 3.21 -4.90
N VAL A 155 10.62 3.98 -5.88
CA VAL A 155 10.97 3.47 -7.21
C VAL A 155 12.49 3.41 -7.30
N GLY A 156 13.04 2.22 -7.45
CA GLY A 156 14.47 2.01 -7.58
C GLY A 156 14.85 1.48 -8.96
N PHE A 157 15.94 1.95 -9.49
CA PHE A 157 16.51 1.56 -10.78
C PHE A 157 17.88 0.94 -10.57
N ARG A 158 18.13 -0.21 -11.20
CA ARG A 158 19.43 -0.84 -11.17
C ARG A 158 20.48 0.10 -11.79
N ARG A 159 21.50 0.43 -11.01
CA ARG A 159 22.46 1.51 -11.29
C ARG A 159 23.24 1.31 -12.59
N ASP A 160 23.67 0.08 -12.84
CA ASP A 160 24.42 -0.30 -14.03
C ASP A 160 23.66 -0.11 -15.35
N LEU A 161 22.31 -0.05 -15.31
CA LEU A 161 21.48 0.19 -16.49
C LEU A 161 21.24 1.67 -16.78
N ASN A 162 21.63 2.57 -15.87
CA ASN A 162 21.46 4.03 -16.01
C ASN A 162 20.05 4.48 -16.41
N LEU A 163 19.02 3.82 -15.86
CA LEU A 163 17.60 4.06 -16.21
C LEU A 163 16.97 5.22 -15.44
N LYS A 164 17.58 5.65 -14.32
CA LYS A 164 17.02 6.69 -13.43
C LYS A 164 16.95 8.07 -14.07
N THR A 165 17.77 8.35 -15.07
CA THR A 165 17.88 9.68 -15.72
C THR A 165 16.50 10.25 -16.06
N ASP A 166 16.24 11.49 -15.65
CA ASP A 166 15.00 12.25 -15.91
C ASP A 166 13.70 11.64 -15.30
N PHE A 167 13.82 10.66 -14.43
CA PHE A 167 12.64 10.12 -13.73
C PHE A 167 12.43 10.79 -12.36
N THR A 168 11.21 11.26 -12.13
CA THR A 168 10.74 11.76 -10.83
C THR A 168 9.27 11.44 -10.62
N LEU A 169 8.91 11.07 -9.42
CA LEU A 169 7.51 10.86 -9.01
C LEU A 169 6.69 12.15 -8.96
N ARG A 170 7.34 13.35 -8.99
CA ARG A 170 6.62 14.64 -9.13
C ARG A 170 5.73 14.70 -10.37
N ASN A 171 6.10 13.98 -11.41
CA ASN A 171 5.33 13.91 -12.66
C ASN A 171 4.00 13.16 -12.53
N ILE A 172 3.70 12.52 -11.38
CA ILE A 172 2.45 11.79 -11.16
C ILE A 172 1.23 12.71 -11.28
N ALA A 173 1.39 14.02 -11.01
CA ALA A 173 0.33 15.00 -11.17
C ALA A 173 -0.23 15.07 -12.61
N ARG A 174 0.58 14.70 -13.62
CA ARG A 174 0.14 14.60 -15.04
C ARG A 174 -0.83 13.43 -15.28
N CYS A 175 -0.92 12.51 -14.34
CA CYS A 175 -1.79 11.34 -14.39
C CYS A 175 -3.06 11.50 -13.55
N TYR A 176 -3.24 12.64 -12.88
CA TYR A 176 -4.48 12.90 -12.15
C TYR A 176 -5.66 12.95 -13.11
N PRO A 177 -6.81 12.39 -12.71
CA PRO A 177 -8.02 12.49 -13.52
C PRO A 177 -8.44 13.96 -13.65
N PRO A 178 -9.02 14.38 -14.78
CA PRO A 178 -9.54 15.75 -14.94
C PRO A 178 -10.57 16.12 -13.88
N ARG A 179 -11.32 15.14 -13.41
CA ARG A 179 -12.24 15.24 -12.28
C ARG A 179 -12.15 13.96 -11.45
N ARG A 180 -11.92 14.14 -10.17
CA ARG A 180 -12.05 13.04 -9.19
C ARG A 180 -13.54 12.69 -9.03
N PRO A 181 -13.92 11.40 -8.97
CA PRO A 181 -15.30 11.03 -8.63
C PRO A 181 -15.64 11.53 -7.22
N THR A 182 -16.90 11.92 -7.01
CA THR A 182 -17.41 12.25 -5.69
C THR A 182 -17.67 10.98 -4.88
N LEU A 183 -17.80 11.13 -3.56
CA LEU A 183 -18.16 9.99 -2.72
C LEU A 183 -19.52 9.41 -3.14
N ALA A 184 -20.53 10.25 -3.40
CA ALA A 184 -21.86 9.83 -3.82
C ALA A 184 -21.84 8.92 -5.06
N GLU A 185 -20.95 9.18 -6.02
CA GLU A 185 -20.82 8.38 -7.23
C GLU A 185 -20.29 6.96 -6.97
N LEU A 186 -19.60 6.74 -5.84
CA LEU A 186 -19.07 5.43 -5.46
C LEU A 186 -20.05 4.59 -4.62
N LEU A 187 -21.04 5.24 -4.00
CA LEU A 187 -21.98 4.57 -3.12
C LEU A 187 -23.00 3.73 -3.91
N GLU A 188 -23.49 2.68 -3.24
CA GLU A 188 -24.60 1.86 -3.75
C GLU A 188 -25.94 2.58 -3.45
N PRO A 189 -26.87 2.61 -4.41
CA PRO A 189 -28.15 3.31 -4.23
C PRO A 189 -29.04 2.66 -3.17
N VAL A 190 -28.90 1.35 -2.97
CA VAL A 190 -29.64 0.58 -1.97
C VAL A 190 -28.66 -0.28 -1.20
N VAL A 191 -28.71 -0.17 0.12
CA VAL A 191 -27.81 -0.87 1.04
C VAL A 191 -28.60 -1.63 2.10
N GLU A 192 -28.19 -2.87 2.38
CA GLU A 192 -28.80 -3.69 3.41
C GLU A 192 -28.72 -3.04 4.80
N ALA A 193 -29.76 -3.24 5.62
CA ALA A 193 -29.83 -2.68 6.97
C ALA A 193 -28.68 -3.11 7.89
N LYS A 194 -28.02 -4.24 7.62
CA LYS A 194 -26.86 -4.72 8.39
C LYS A 194 -25.67 -3.77 8.41
N TYR A 195 -25.59 -2.85 7.44
CA TYR A 195 -24.53 -1.85 7.38
C TYR A 195 -24.85 -0.58 8.18
N ILE A 196 -26.11 -0.38 8.58
CA ILE A 196 -26.51 0.74 9.45
C ILE A 196 -26.04 0.42 10.87
N LEU A 197 -25.42 1.40 11.53
CA LEU A 197 -24.97 1.19 12.91
C LEU A 197 -26.15 0.88 13.84
N THR A 198 -25.97 -0.10 14.72
CA THR A 198 -26.95 -0.35 15.78
C THR A 198 -27.04 0.87 16.72
N PRO A 199 -28.20 1.11 17.39
CA PRO A 199 -28.31 2.22 18.35
C PRO A 199 -27.22 2.19 19.42
N VAL A 200 -26.87 1.01 19.90
CA VAL A 200 -25.84 0.82 20.94
C VAL A 200 -24.45 1.20 20.43
N LEU A 201 -24.07 0.72 19.24
CA LEU A 201 -22.76 1.04 18.66
C LEU A 201 -22.65 2.53 18.32
N TRP A 202 -23.70 3.13 17.73
CA TRP A 202 -23.71 4.55 17.42
C TRP A 202 -23.60 5.40 18.67
N LYS A 203 -24.36 5.06 19.74
CA LYS A 203 -24.28 5.75 21.04
C LYS A 203 -22.89 5.70 21.66
N TYR A 204 -22.23 4.53 21.55
CA TYR A 204 -20.86 4.35 22.01
C TYR A 204 -19.88 5.25 21.24
N LEU A 205 -19.87 5.18 19.91
CA LEU A 205 -18.96 5.99 19.07
C LEU A 205 -19.18 7.50 19.24
N TYR A 206 -20.44 7.92 19.33
CA TYR A 206 -20.81 9.32 19.53
C TYR A 206 -20.27 9.85 20.87
N ARG A 207 -20.49 9.12 21.97
CA ARG A 207 -20.00 9.49 23.30
C ARG A 207 -18.47 9.43 23.37
N TYR A 208 -17.85 8.44 22.74
CA TYR A 208 -16.41 8.30 22.68
C TYR A 208 -15.77 9.52 21.98
N ALA A 209 -16.29 9.91 20.83
CA ALA A 209 -15.81 11.07 20.11
C ALA A 209 -15.92 12.36 20.93
N LYS A 210 -17.05 12.61 21.56
CA LYS A 210 -17.25 13.77 22.46
C LYS A 210 -16.25 13.81 23.62
N LYS A 211 -16.04 12.69 24.27
CA LYS A 211 -15.07 12.56 25.37
C LYS A 211 -13.64 12.93 24.91
N HIS A 212 -13.25 12.50 23.73
CA HIS A 212 -11.92 12.79 23.18
C HIS A 212 -11.79 14.22 22.67
N GLN A 213 -12.85 14.77 22.08
CA GLN A 213 -12.90 16.17 21.67
C GLN A 213 -12.75 17.11 22.89
N ALA A 214 -13.43 16.82 24.00
CA ALA A 214 -13.30 17.58 25.25
C ALA A 214 -11.89 17.52 25.86
N ARG A 215 -11.06 16.53 25.47
CA ARG A 215 -9.66 16.40 25.88
C ARG A 215 -8.67 17.00 24.89
N GLY A 216 -9.15 17.66 23.83
CA GLY A 216 -8.30 18.25 22.78
C GLY A 216 -7.58 17.25 21.88
N ASN A 217 -7.95 15.95 21.92
CA ASN A 217 -7.40 14.96 21.00
C ASN A 217 -8.41 14.58 19.91
N GLY A 218 -7.92 14.32 18.70
CA GLY A 218 -8.74 14.08 17.51
C GLY A 218 -9.30 12.66 17.37
N PHE A 219 -9.34 11.87 18.42
CA PHE A 219 -9.89 10.52 18.36
C PHE A 219 -11.42 10.56 18.25
N GLY A 220 -11.97 9.81 17.30
CA GLY A 220 -13.39 9.70 17.06
C GLY A 220 -13.69 9.07 15.70
N TYR A 221 -14.95 9.05 15.35
CA TYR A 221 -15.39 8.55 14.04
C TYR A 221 -15.12 9.57 12.93
N GLY A 222 -15.04 9.08 11.69
CA GLY A 222 -14.93 9.88 10.46
C GLY A 222 -16.28 9.92 9.74
N MET A 223 -17.07 10.97 9.97
CA MET A 223 -18.29 11.19 9.19
C MET A 223 -17.94 11.72 7.81
N VAL A 224 -18.58 11.18 6.79
CA VAL A 224 -18.54 11.66 5.40
C VAL A 224 -19.95 11.93 4.90
N TYR A 225 -20.08 13.00 4.14
CA TYR A 225 -21.36 13.55 3.70
C TYR A 225 -21.50 13.36 2.20
N PRO A 226 -22.33 12.41 1.72
CA PRO A 226 -22.49 12.14 0.29
C PRO A 226 -22.91 13.34 -0.54
N ASP A 227 -23.74 14.19 0.02
CA ASP A 227 -24.26 15.41 -0.64
C ASP A 227 -23.19 16.51 -0.79
N ASN A 228 -22.06 16.38 -0.12
CA ASN A 228 -20.93 17.29 -0.28
C ASN A 228 -19.92 16.71 -1.29
N PRO A 229 -19.78 17.29 -2.49
CA PRO A 229 -18.87 16.78 -3.52
C PRO A 229 -17.39 16.84 -3.09
N GLU A 230 -17.04 17.71 -2.14
CA GLU A 230 -15.68 17.84 -1.60
C GLU A 230 -15.39 16.84 -0.46
N SER A 231 -16.39 16.05 -0.06
CA SER A 231 -16.23 15.09 1.03
C SER A 231 -15.15 14.04 0.70
N VAL A 232 -14.19 13.88 1.62
CA VAL A 232 -13.08 12.93 1.51
C VAL A 232 -13.10 12.00 2.72
N ALA A 233 -13.13 10.72 2.46
CA ALA A 233 -13.07 9.69 3.50
C ALA A 233 -11.65 9.62 4.10
N ARG A 234 -11.58 9.24 5.38
CA ARG A 234 -10.32 8.84 6.01
C ARG A 234 -9.78 7.56 5.37
N THR A 235 -8.55 7.21 5.69
CA THR A 235 -7.93 5.94 5.24
C THR A 235 -8.76 4.74 5.68
N LEU A 236 -9.22 3.93 4.73
CA LEU A 236 -9.82 2.62 4.99
C LEU A 236 -8.76 1.69 5.60
N SER A 237 -9.00 1.18 6.79
CA SER A 237 -8.07 0.28 7.48
C SER A 237 -8.47 -1.19 7.36
N ALA A 238 -7.51 -2.10 7.56
CA ALA A 238 -7.79 -3.54 7.65
C ALA A 238 -8.70 -3.91 8.83
N ARG A 239 -8.89 -3.00 9.81
CA ARG A 239 -9.74 -3.19 10.98
C ARG A 239 -11.16 -2.67 10.81
N TYR A 240 -11.49 -2.13 9.63
CA TYR A 240 -12.80 -1.57 9.33
C TYR A 240 -13.97 -2.52 9.62
N TYR A 241 -13.75 -3.82 9.53
CA TYR A 241 -14.73 -4.85 9.87
C TYR A 241 -15.22 -4.78 11.34
N LYS A 242 -14.48 -4.16 12.26
CA LYS A 242 -14.84 -4.11 13.70
C LYS A 242 -16.05 -3.20 13.94
N ASP A 243 -15.87 -1.91 13.77
CA ASP A 243 -16.88 -0.90 14.04
C ASP A 243 -17.08 0.09 12.88
N GLY A 244 -16.14 0.12 11.94
CA GLY A 244 -16.19 0.99 10.77
C GLY A 244 -16.05 2.47 11.11
N ALA A 245 -15.54 2.80 12.31
CA ALA A 245 -15.57 4.16 12.82
C ALA A 245 -14.75 5.15 12.00
N GLU A 246 -13.74 4.70 11.26
CA GLU A 246 -12.92 5.59 10.43
C GLU A 246 -13.68 6.19 9.24
N ILE A 247 -14.73 5.53 8.73
CA ILE A 247 -15.55 6.02 7.60
C ILE A 247 -17.02 5.68 7.85
N LEU A 248 -17.79 6.66 8.28
CA LEU A 248 -19.23 6.53 8.46
C LEU A 248 -19.97 7.42 7.46
N ILE A 249 -20.87 6.83 6.71
CA ILE A 249 -21.71 7.55 5.75
C ILE A 249 -22.86 8.21 6.51
N ASP A 250 -22.96 9.53 6.40
CA ASP A 250 -24.09 10.27 6.94
C ASP A 250 -25.40 9.86 6.24
N ARG A 251 -26.46 9.81 7.01
CA ARG A 251 -27.83 9.53 6.56
C ARG A 251 -28.83 10.57 7.07
N GLY A 252 -28.32 11.78 7.38
CA GLY A 252 -29.12 12.88 7.90
C GLY A 252 -29.27 12.85 9.43
N TRP A 253 -28.30 12.32 10.16
CA TRP A 253 -28.27 12.42 11.61
C TRP A 253 -28.19 13.86 12.06
N ASP A 254 -29.24 14.33 12.79
CA ASP A 254 -29.25 15.65 13.39
C ASP A 254 -28.44 15.68 14.68
N MET A 255 -27.29 16.34 14.62
CA MET A 255 -26.35 16.44 15.75
C MET A 255 -26.97 17.20 16.92
N ALA A 256 -27.71 18.28 16.68
CA ALA A 256 -28.32 19.10 17.73
C ALA A 256 -29.42 18.31 18.47
N LYS A 257 -30.27 17.60 17.73
CA LYS A 257 -31.25 16.69 18.35
C LYS A 257 -30.58 15.59 19.13
N GLY A 258 -29.52 14.99 18.59
CA GLY A 258 -28.75 13.94 19.25
C GLY A 258 -28.09 14.41 20.55
N GLU A 259 -27.80 15.69 20.68
CA GLU A 259 -27.28 16.30 21.91
C GLU A 259 -28.34 16.45 22.98
N VAL A 260 -29.54 16.86 22.59
CA VAL A 260 -30.66 17.04 23.51
C VAL A 260 -31.27 15.69 23.91
N ASN A 261 -31.54 14.84 22.94
CA ASN A 261 -32.08 13.51 23.16
C ASN A 261 -31.48 12.52 22.14
N PHE A 262 -30.47 11.78 22.55
CA PHE A 262 -29.82 10.78 21.68
C PHE A 262 -30.81 9.71 21.19
N ASP A 263 -31.76 9.33 22.02
CA ASP A 263 -32.70 8.23 21.78
C ASP A 263 -33.99 8.71 21.07
N ASP A 264 -34.00 9.95 20.51
CA ASP A 264 -35.11 10.44 19.69
C ASP A 264 -35.42 9.48 18.54
N ALA A 265 -36.65 8.99 18.45
CA ALA A 265 -37.05 7.93 17.53
C ALA A 265 -36.89 8.33 16.05
N GLY A 266 -37.16 9.60 15.70
CA GLY A 266 -36.95 10.12 14.35
C GLY A 266 -35.49 10.16 13.97
N ASN A 267 -34.66 10.72 14.86
CA ASN A 267 -33.21 10.83 14.64
C ASN A 267 -32.54 9.46 14.57
N GLN A 268 -33.02 8.49 15.35
CA GLN A 268 -32.51 7.10 15.32
C GLN A 268 -32.71 6.40 13.98
N GLN A 269 -33.61 6.84 13.11
CA GLN A 269 -33.77 6.32 11.76
C GLN A 269 -32.65 6.80 10.82
N HIS A 270 -31.99 7.89 11.16
CA HIS A 270 -30.90 8.51 10.42
C HIS A 270 -29.51 8.15 10.93
N ARG A 271 -29.40 7.08 11.76
CA ARG A 271 -28.07 6.60 12.20
C ARG A 271 -27.16 6.40 11.00
N PRO A 272 -25.87 6.80 11.11
CA PRO A 272 -24.90 6.58 10.06
C PRO A 272 -24.71 5.10 9.75
N ARG A 273 -24.15 4.81 8.58
CA ARG A 273 -23.82 3.45 8.15
C ARG A 273 -22.37 3.28 7.81
N ARG A 274 -21.92 2.05 7.79
CA ARG A 274 -20.63 1.68 7.22
C ARG A 274 -20.72 1.58 5.70
N LEU A 275 -19.54 1.60 5.04
CA LEU A 275 -19.42 1.20 3.65
C LEU A 275 -19.74 -0.30 3.49
N THR A 276 -20.29 -0.67 2.35
CA THR A 276 -20.36 -2.08 1.95
C THR A 276 -18.99 -2.54 1.43
N PRO A 277 -18.71 -3.86 1.34
CA PRO A 277 -17.49 -4.36 0.68
C PRO A 277 -17.34 -3.85 -0.76
N ARG A 278 -18.43 -3.69 -1.50
CA ARG A 278 -18.40 -3.17 -2.87
C ARG A 278 -18.03 -1.69 -2.91
N GLU A 279 -18.57 -0.90 -2.03
CA GLU A 279 -18.21 0.52 -1.87
C GLU A 279 -16.72 0.65 -1.46
N CYS A 280 -16.19 -0.25 -0.63
CA CYS A 280 -14.76 -0.30 -0.35
C CYS A 280 -13.93 -0.63 -1.59
N ALA A 281 -14.38 -1.58 -2.44
CA ALA A 281 -13.72 -1.87 -3.71
C ALA A 281 -13.66 -0.65 -4.62
N ARG A 282 -14.75 0.11 -4.72
CA ARG A 282 -14.83 1.35 -5.48
C ARG A 282 -13.95 2.45 -4.90
N LEU A 283 -13.96 2.61 -3.58
CA LEU A 283 -13.15 3.60 -2.86
C LEU A 283 -11.63 3.30 -2.98
N MET A 284 -11.26 2.06 -3.24
CA MET A 284 -9.89 1.65 -3.51
C MET A 284 -9.56 1.58 -5.01
N GLY A 285 -10.55 1.77 -5.90
CA GLY A 285 -10.37 1.77 -7.35
C GLY A 285 -10.26 0.40 -8.00
N PHE A 286 -10.67 -0.68 -7.30
CA PHE A 286 -10.79 -2.01 -7.90
C PHE A 286 -11.99 -2.13 -8.85
N GLU A 287 -12.96 -1.26 -8.69
CA GLU A 287 -14.16 -1.19 -9.50
C GLU A 287 -14.52 0.28 -9.73
N ALA A 288 -14.90 0.63 -10.94
CA ALA A 288 -15.55 1.91 -11.23
C ALA A 288 -17.04 1.65 -11.50
N PRO A 289 -17.96 2.44 -10.92
CA PRO A 289 -19.38 2.31 -11.22
C PRO A 289 -19.63 2.34 -12.73
N GLN A 290 -20.55 1.48 -13.20
CA GLN A 290 -20.98 1.38 -14.60
C GLN A 290 -19.94 0.82 -15.59
N THR A 291 -18.76 0.37 -15.14
CA THR A 291 -17.74 -0.23 -16.01
C THR A 291 -17.74 -1.76 -15.89
N TYR A 292 -17.21 -2.27 -14.80
CA TYR A 292 -17.17 -3.71 -14.52
C TYR A 292 -17.40 -3.95 -13.04
N GLN A 293 -17.89 -5.14 -12.69
CA GLN A 293 -18.07 -5.55 -11.30
C GLN A 293 -16.88 -6.38 -10.85
N PHE A 294 -16.15 -5.88 -9.85
CA PHE A 294 -15.11 -6.65 -9.20
C PHE A 294 -15.70 -7.81 -8.40
N ARG A 295 -15.23 -9.02 -8.63
CA ARG A 295 -15.72 -10.21 -7.94
C ARG A 295 -15.17 -10.28 -6.52
N ILE A 296 -16.07 -10.33 -5.53
CA ILE A 296 -15.75 -10.43 -4.10
C ILE A 296 -16.23 -11.79 -3.59
N PRO A 297 -15.43 -12.87 -3.68
CA PRO A 297 -15.86 -14.24 -3.35
C PRO A 297 -15.66 -14.59 -1.87
N VAL A 298 -15.46 -13.61 -1.02
CA VAL A 298 -15.15 -13.79 0.41
C VAL A 298 -16.18 -13.12 1.29
N SER A 299 -16.18 -13.43 2.60
CA SER A 299 -17.06 -12.77 3.57
C SER A 299 -16.77 -11.27 3.69
N ASP A 300 -17.75 -10.49 4.15
CA ASP A 300 -17.60 -9.05 4.39
C ASP A 300 -16.36 -8.75 5.26
N THR A 301 -16.13 -9.53 6.31
CA THR A 301 -14.97 -9.38 7.20
C THR A 301 -13.64 -9.52 6.44
N GLN A 302 -13.54 -10.54 5.59
CA GLN A 302 -12.32 -10.75 4.81
C GLN A 302 -12.17 -9.69 3.71
N ALA A 303 -13.26 -9.28 3.07
CA ALA A 303 -13.26 -8.20 2.09
C ALA A 303 -12.73 -6.90 2.70
N TYR A 304 -13.24 -6.49 3.86
CA TYR A 304 -12.73 -5.30 4.57
C TYR A 304 -11.24 -5.40 4.90
N ARG A 305 -10.77 -6.56 5.36
CA ARG A 305 -9.35 -6.78 5.62
C ARG A 305 -8.50 -6.65 4.36
N GLN A 306 -8.95 -7.27 3.27
CA GLN A 306 -8.23 -7.27 2.00
C GLN A 306 -8.18 -5.86 1.41
N PHE A 307 -9.30 -5.15 1.32
CA PHE A 307 -9.33 -3.77 0.82
C PHE A 307 -8.55 -2.81 1.72
N GLY A 308 -8.66 -2.95 3.04
CA GLY A 308 -7.91 -2.11 3.98
C GLY A 308 -6.39 -2.29 3.91
N ASN A 309 -5.92 -3.51 3.59
CA ASN A 309 -4.49 -3.80 3.38
C ASN A 309 -4.02 -3.51 1.95
N SER A 310 -4.93 -3.25 1.02
CA SER A 310 -4.58 -3.04 -0.38
C SER A 310 -4.13 -1.60 -0.68
N VAL A 311 -3.81 -1.36 -1.93
CA VAL A 311 -3.41 -0.07 -2.47
C VAL A 311 -4.56 0.62 -3.19
N VAL A 312 -4.50 1.95 -3.34
CA VAL A 312 -5.39 2.69 -4.25
C VAL A 312 -4.93 2.41 -5.68
N VAL A 313 -5.70 1.61 -6.41
CA VAL A 313 -5.34 1.09 -7.75
C VAL A 313 -4.95 2.20 -8.73
N PRO A 314 -5.70 3.33 -8.86
CA PRO A 314 -5.32 4.41 -9.77
C PRO A 314 -3.96 5.05 -9.48
N VAL A 315 -3.51 5.08 -8.23
CA VAL A 315 -2.16 5.57 -7.87
C VAL A 315 -1.09 4.70 -8.53
N PHE A 316 -1.21 3.38 -8.40
CA PHE A 316 -0.22 2.45 -8.97
C PHE A 316 -0.33 2.34 -10.48
N ALA A 317 -1.52 2.51 -11.06
CA ALA A 317 -1.69 2.67 -12.50
C ALA A 317 -0.95 3.92 -13.02
N ALA A 318 -1.01 5.04 -12.28
CA ALA A 318 -0.28 6.26 -12.60
C ALA A 318 1.25 6.07 -12.48
N VAL A 319 1.72 5.41 -11.42
CA VAL A 319 3.14 5.07 -11.26
C VAL A 319 3.61 4.18 -12.41
N ALA A 320 2.85 3.15 -12.77
CA ALA A 320 3.17 2.26 -13.89
C ALA A 320 3.24 3.02 -15.22
N LYS A 321 2.32 3.96 -15.46
CA LYS A 321 2.33 4.82 -16.66
C LYS A 321 3.58 5.71 -16.72
N LEU A 322 4.03 6.24 -15.59
CA LEU A 322 5.28 7.01 -15.54
C LEU A 322 6.51 6.13 -15.82
N LEU A 323 6.46 4.86 -15.40
CA LEU A 323 7.54 3.89 -15.56
C LEU A 323 7.58 3.25 -16.94
N GLU A 324 6.50 3.29 -17.71
CA GLU A 324 6.38 2.63 -19.00
C GLU A 324 7.58 2.87 -19.94
N PRO A 325 8.07 4.13 -20.14
CA PRO A 325 9.24 4.36 -21.00
C PRO A 325 10.51 3.69 -20.46
N LYS A 326 10.68 3.63 -19.13
CA LYS A 326 11.83 3.00 -18.47
C LYS A 326 11.78 1.49 -18.54
N ILE A 327 10.58 0.91 -18.44
CA ILE A 327 10.34 -0.54 -18.63
C ILE A 327 10.70 -0.93 -20.07
N HIS A 328 10.28 -0.16 -21.07
CA HIS A 328 10.65 -0.42 -22.47
C HIS A 328 12.16 -0.33 -22.71
N GLN A 329 12.84 0.65 -22.08
CA GLN A 329 14.29 0.75 -22.14
C GLN A 329 14.96 -0.49 -21.52
N ALA A 330 14.51 -0.93 -20.34
CA ALA A 330 15.03 -2.12 -19.66
C ALA A 330 14.91 -3.39 -20.53
N VAL A 331 13.73 -3.61 -21.10
CA VAL A 331 13.47 -4.75 -21.99
C VAL A 331 14.38 -4.73 -23.21
N THR A 332 14.59 -3.55 -23.81
CA THR A 332 15.48 -3.37 -24.97
C THR A 332 16.95 -3.69 -24.60
N LEU A 333 17.42 -3.23 -23.46
CA LEU A 333 18.78 -3.51 -22.99
C LEU A 333 18.99 -5.02 -22.79
N ARG A 334 18.05 -5.70 -22.12
CA ARG A 334 18.11 -7.14 -21.92
C ARG A 334 18.15 -7.93 -23.24
N GLN A 335 17.34 -7.52 -24.22
CA GLN A 335 17.35 -8.16 -25.54
C GLN A 335 18.70 -8.05 -26.25
N ARG A 336 19.40 -6.92 -26.12
CA ARG A 336 20.75 -6.72 -26.68
C ARG A 336 21.76 -7.63 -26.01
N GLU A 337 21.74 -7.74 -24.68
CA GLU A 337 22.65 -8.63 -23.93
C GLU A 337 22.50 -10.11 -24.37
N THR A 338 21.28 -10.56 -24.64
CA THR A 338 21.04 -11.94 -25.11
C THR A 338 21.53 -12.17 -26.54
N VAL A 339 21.47 -11.18 -27.42
CA VAL A 339 21.98 -11.28 -28.81
C VAL A 339 23.50 -11.27 -28.85
N ASP A 340 24.15 -10.38 -28.08
CA ASP A 340 25.61 -10.28 -28.05
C ASP A 340 26.27 -11.47 -27.33
N GLY A 341 25.65 -11.97 -26.25
CA GLY A 341 26.10 -13.20 -25.54
C GLY A 341 25.96 -14.47 -26.38
N GLY A 342 25.07 -14.49 -27.36
CA GLY A 342 24.90 -15.61 -28.32
C GLY A 342 25.90 -15.60 -29.50
N ARG A 343 26.59 -14.47 -29.74
CA ARG A 343 27.62 -14.34 -30.79
C ARG A 343 29.03 -14.70 -30.32
N SER A 344 29.22 -14.87 -29.00
CA SER A 344 30.52 -15.16 -28.39
C SER A 344 30.69 -16.63 -27.97
N ARG A 345 29.86 -17.54 -28.48
CA ARG A 345 29.98 -19.00 -28.26
C ARG A 345 30.21 -19.74 -29.57
#